data_22c2f0a4448a0bb6a25c8ffae8f24f3e
#
_entry.id   22c2f0a4448a0bb6a25c8ffae8f24f3e
#
_cell.length_a   1.000
_cell.length_b   1.000
_cell.length_c   1.000
_cell.angle_alpha   90.00
_cell.angle_beta   90.00
_cell.angle_gamma   90.00
#
_symmetry.space_group_name_H-M   'P 1'
#
loop_
_entity.id
_entity.type
_entity.pdbx_description
1 polymer ?
#
loop_
_entity_poly.entity_id
_entity_poly.type
_entity_poly.pdbx_seq_one_letter_code
_entity_poly.pdbx_strand_id
1 'polypeptide(L)'
;QLHPVGPNVLCGLIVFPFEQAKSVITQFARFTETMPDELNVWMVTRKAPPLPFLPEEVHGKEIVAFALCYAGDPAEGEKLIEPLRGFGTAYGEHIGVQPYTDWQQAFDPLLTPGARNYWKSHNFLTLDEGVIDTIIDYASTLPSPQCEIFIATLGGQASRVDPQAMAYSSRDANYVLNVHARWETAADDARCITWARDFFARSQPFASGGAY
;
A
#
# COMPACT_ATOMS: atom_id res chain seq x y z
N GLN A 1 -20.28 -9.79 9.56
CA GLN A 1 -20.91 -8.74 10.36
C GLN A 1 -20.33 -7.40 9.94
N LEU A 2 -21.19 -6.39 9.76
CA LEU A 2 -20.75 -5.03 9.44
C LEU A 2 -20.75 -4.21 10.74
N HIS A 3 -19.82 -3.26 10.81
CA HIS A 3 -19.72 -2.30 11.91
C HIS A 3 -19.91 -0.88 11.38
N PRO A 4 -20.55 0.02 12.11
CA PRO A 4 -20.66 1.41 11.69
C PRO A 4 -19.28 2.07 11.73
N VAL A 5 -18.92 2.79 10.66
CA VAL A 5 -17.71 3.60 10.55
C VAL A 5 -18.10 5.02 10.17
N GLY A 6 -17.62 5.97 10.89
CA GLY A 6 -17.85 7.37 10.58
C GLY A 6 -19.18 7.95 11.08
N PRO A 7 -19.81 8.84 10.30
CA PRO A 7 -19.70 8.95 8.83
C PRO A 7 -18.36 9.49 8.31
N ASN A 8 -17.64 10.25 9.12
CA ASN A 8 -16.36 10.83 8.72
C ASN A 8 -15.19 10.06 9.33
N VAL A 9 -14.08 10.01 8.60
CA VAL A 9 -12.81 9.40 8.99
C VAL A 9 -11.67 10.38 8.75
N LEU A 10 -10.60 10.24 9.50
CA LEU A 10 -9.35 10.92 9.18
C LEU A 10 -8.59 10.06 8.18
N CYS A 11 -8.38 10.56 6.96
CA CYS A 11 -7.74 9.76 5.92
C CYS A 11 -7.02 10.64 4.91
N GLY A 12 -6.15 10.02 4.12
CA GLY A 12 -5.41 10.73 3.09
C GLY A 12 -4.12 10.07 2.70
N LEU A 13 -3.24 10.87 2.09
CA LEU A 13 -1.98 10.42 1.50
C LEU A 13 -0.82 11.24 2.04
N ILE A 14 0.33 10.57 2.24
CA ILE A 14 1.66 11.19 2.37
C ILE A 14 2.54 10.60 1.28
N VAL A 15 3.26 11.45 0.53
CA VAL A 15 4.06 11.01 -0.62
C VAL A 15 5.52 11.40 -0.41
N PHE A 16 6.41 10.40 -0.51
CA PHE A 16 7.85 10.55 -0.32
C PHE A 16 8.62 10.31 -1.62
N PRO A 17 9.78 10.97 -1.79
CA PRO A 17 10.74 10.66 -2.83
C PRO A 17 11.16 9.19 -2.80
N PHE A 18 11.28 8.56 -3.97
CA PHE A 18 11.71 7.15 -4.06
C PHE A 18 13.14 6.94 -3.57
N GLU A 19 13.99 7.95 -3.65
CA GLU A 19 15.36 7.94 -3.12
C GLU A 19 15.41 7.68 -1.61
N GLN A 20 14.32 7.96 -0.90
CA GLN A 20 14.17 7.70 0.54
C GLN A 20 13.50 6.35 0.84
N ALA A 21 13.16 5.55 -0.18
CA ALA A 21 12.33 4.34 -0.04
C ALA A 21 12.83 3.38 1.04
N LYS A 22 14.14 3.08 1.08
CA LYS A 22 14.71 2.16 2.08
C LYS A 22 14.42 2.63 3.51
N SER A 23 14.71 3.89 3.80
CA SER A 23 14.47 4.48 5.13
C SER A 23 13.00 4.54 5.48
N VAL A 24 12.19 5.03 4.55
CA VAL A 24 10.75 5.25 4.74
C VAL A 24 10.01 3.93 4.97
N ILE A 25 10.29 2.90 4.15
CA ILE A 25 9.64 1.58 4.28
C ILE A 25 10.13 0.85 5.55
N THR A 26 11.40 1.01 5.93
CA THR A 26 11.91 0.42 7.18
C THR A 26 11.22 1.04 8.41
N GLN A 27 11.01 2.36 8.41
CA GLN A 27 10.29 3.03 9.50
C GLN A 27 8.80 2.66 9.51
N PHE A 28 8.18 2.52 8.34
CA PHE A 28 6.82 2.01 8.21
C PHE A 28 6.68 0.60 8.82
N ALA A 29 7.59 -0.32 8.51
CA ALA A 29 7.57 -1.67 9.08
C ALA A 29 7.59 -1.66 10.62
N ARG A 30 8.41 -0.80 11.23
CA ARG A 30 8.47 -0.62 12.69
C ARG A 30 7.21 0.04 13.26
N PHE A 31 6.68 1.03 12.57
CA PHE A 31 5.48 1.75 12.99
C PHE A 31 4.27 0.82 13.09
N THR A 32 4.12 -0.07 12.12
CA THR A 32 2.97 -0.99 12.05
C THR A 32 2.93 -2.02 13.18
N GLU A 33 4.06 -2.30 13.85
CA GLU A 33 4.12 -3.22 14.99
C GLU A 33 3.30 -2.74 16.20
N THR A 34 3.08 -1.42 16.31
CA THR A 34 2.36 -0.79 17.43
C THR A 34 1.12 -0.03 17.00
N MET A 35 0.73 -0.17 15.75
CA MET A 35 -0.42 0.53 15.18
C MET A 35 -1.74 0.02 15.80
N PRO A 36 -2.66 0.91 16.22
CA PRO A 36 -3.95 0.50 16.78
C PRO A 36 -4.87 -0.06 15.68
N ASP A 37 -5.87 -0.83 16.11
CA ASP A 37 -6.82 -1.49 15.20
C ASP A 37 -7.62 -0.51 14.31
N GLU A 38 -7.86 0.70 14.80
CA GLU A 38 -8.63 1.74 14.13
C GLU A 38 -7.87 2.43 13.00
N LEU A 39 -6.54 2.29 12.96
CA LEU A 39 -5.68 2.86 11.93
C LEU A 39 -5.29 1.79 10.92
N ASN A 40 -5.51 2.06 9.64
CA ASN A 40 -4.99 1.25 8.55
C ASN A 40 -4.09 2.12 7.67
N VAL A 41 -2.93 1.59 7.29
CA VAL A 41 -1.97 2.28 6.42
C VAL A 41 -1.50 1.33 5.34
N TRP A 42 -1.69 1.72 4.09
CA TRP A 42 -1.14 1.02 2.94
C TRP A 42 0.11 1.74 2.46
N MET A 43 1.17 1.00 2.22
CA MET A 43 2.38 1.48 1.55
C MET A 43 2.31 1.12 0.08
N VAL A 44 2.50 2.10 -0.80
CA VAL A 44 2.42 1.94 -2.25
C VAL A 44 3.68 2.50 -2.90
N THR A 45 4.34 1.70 -3.75
CA THR A 45 5.39 2.18 -4.66
C THR A 45 4.83 2.20 -6.07
N ARG A 46 4.88 3.38 -6.71
CA ARG A 46 4.34 3.59 -8.06
C ARG A 46 4.94 4.84 -8.70
N LYS A 47 4.58 5.12 -9.94
CA LYS A 47 4.79 6.45 -10.53
C LYS A 47 3.72 7.43 -10.04
N ALA A 48 4.15 8.63 -9.64
CA ALA A 48 3.27 9.66 -9.12
C ALA A 48 2.21 10.05 -10.16
N PRO A 49 0.92 9.90 -9.87
CA PRO A 49 -0.11 10.49 -10.70
C PRO A 49 -0.15 12.02 -10.52
N PRO A 50 -0.82 12.77 -11.41
CA PRO A 50 -0.90 14.22 -11.33
C PRO A 50 -1.87 14.67 -10.22
N LEU A 51 -1.45 14.51 -8.96
CA LEU A 51 -2.23 14.92 -7.79
C LEU A 51 -2.03 16.42 -7.52
N PRO A 52 -3.10 17.18 -7.22
CA PRO A 52 -3.04 18.63 -7.07
C PRO A 52 -2.12 19.12 -5.94
N PHE A 53 -1.87 18.30 -4.93
CA PHE A 53 -1.00 18.63 -3.79
C PHE A 53 0.48 18.26 -4.02
N LEU A 54 0.81 17.65 -5.16
CA LEU A 54 2.18 17.34 -5.54
C LEU A 54 2.72 18.38 -6.54
N PRO A 55 4.00 18.79 -6.41
CA PRO A 55 4.66 19.61 -7.43
C PRO A 55 4.62 18.92 -8.81
N GLU A 56 4.44 19.71 -9.88
CA GLU A 56 4.36 19.19 -11.25
C GLU A 56 5.60 18.37 -11.65
N GLU A 57 6.77 18.77 -11.18
CA GLU A 57 8.04 18.09 -11.44
C GLU A 57 8.14 16.69 -10.80
N VAL A 58 7.23 16.33 -9.91
CA VAL A 58 7.13 15.00 -9.29
C VAL A 58 6.29 14.06 -10.14
N HIS A 59 5.38 14.58 -10.96
CA HIS A 59 4.47 13.75 -11.76
C HIS A 59 5.25 12.79 -12.66
N GLY A 60 4.89 11.52 -12.62
CA GLY A 60 5.54 10.45 -13.40
C GLY A 60 6.84 9.90 -12.81
N LYS A 61 7.40 10.50 -11.74
CA LYS A 61 8.54 9.92 -11.02
C LYS A 61 8.08 8.79 -10.10
N GLU A 62 8.99 7.88 -9.82
CA GLU A 62 8.77 6.84 -8.80
C GLU A 62 8.65 7.48 -7.42
N ILE A 63 7.71 6.99 -6.63
CA ILE A 63 7.41 7.47 -5.27
C ILE A 63 7.13 6.33 -4.32
N VAL A 64 7.23 6.63 -3.02
CA VAL A 64 6.60 5.85 -1.94
C VAL A 64 5.44 6.68 -1.39
N ALA A 65 4.25 6.11 -1.37
CA ALA A 65 3.07 6.77 -0.82
C ALA A 65 2.50 5.94 0.33
N PHE A 66 2.04 6.61 1.37
CA PHE A 66 1.16 6.01 2.37
C PHE A 66 -0.26 6.48 2.16
N ALA A 67 -1.18 5.52 2.01
CA ALA A 67 -2.61 5.75 2.03
C ALA A 67 -3.13 5.31 3.39
N LEU A 68 -3.65 6.24 4.18
CA LEU A 68 -4.07 5.98 5.55
C LEU A 68 -5.55 6.29 5.77
N CYS A 69 -6.15 5.52 6.70
CA CYS A 69 -7.49 5.75 7.16
C CYS A 69 -7.58 5.41 8.64
N TYR A 70 -8.04 6.37 9.44
CA TYR A 70 -8.31 6.21 10.87
C TYR A 70 -9.80 6.39 11.15
N ALA A 71 -10.39 5.37 11.77
CA ALA A 71 -11.84 5.28 11.99
C ALA A 71 -12.29 5.70 13.40
N GLY A 72 -11.38 6.26 14.22
CA GLY A 72 -11.66 6.79 15.57
C GLY A 72 -11.87 8.29 15.61
N ASP A 73 -11.62 8.89 16.77
CA ASP A 73 -11.67 10.35 16.96
C ASP A 73 -10.56 11.04 16.13
N PRO A 74 -10.89 12.00 15.27
CA PRO A 74 -9.89 12.62 14.39
C PRO A 74 -8.74 13.32 15.12
N ALA A 75 -8.97 13.89 16.30
CA ALA A 75 -7.92 14.56 17.06
C ALA A 75 -6.92 13.56 17.68
N GLU A 76 -7.38 12.37 18.02
CA GLU A 76 -6.48 11.27 18.41
C GLU A 76 -5.78 10.70 17.17
N GLY A 77 -6.48 10.58 16.05
CA GLY A 77 -5.91 10.14 14.78
C GLY A 77 -4.73 11.01 14.35
N GLU A 78 -4.82 12.32 14.43
CA GLU A 78 -3.72 13.25 14.10
C GLU A 78 -2.46 12.96 14.92
N LYS A 79 -2.59 12.64 16.20
CA LYS A 79 -1.45 12.27 17.05
C LYS A 79 -0.85 10.92 16.66
N LEU A 80 -1.71 9.96 16.29
CA LEU A 80 -1.29 8.61 15.89
C LEU A 80 -0.53 8.59 14.57
N ILE A 81 -0.89 9.46 13.64
CA ILE A 81 -0.24 9.52 12.32
C ILE A 81 0.98 10.45 12.27
N GLU A 82 1.20 11.28 13.29
CA GLU A 82 2.33 12.21 13.34
C GLU A 82 3.71 11.55 13.08
N PRO A 83 3.99 10.34 13.59
CA PRO A 83 5.24 9.66 13.28
C PRO A 83 5.45 9.40 11.78
N LEU A 84 4.38 9.17 11.01
CA LEU A 84 4.49 8.93 9.56
C LEU A 84 5.08 10.12 8.82
N ARG A 85 4.77 11.34 9.24
CA ARG A 85 5.32 12.58 8.68
C ARG A 85 6.84 12.70 8.89
N GLY A 86 7.34 12.10 9.96
CA GLY A 86 8.75 12.09 10.34
C GLY A 86 9.61 11.03 9.64
N PHE A 87 9.07 10.16 8.79
CA PHE A 87 9.82 9.09 8.14
C PHE A 87 10.81 9.60 7.09
N GLY A 88 10.60 10.80 6.58
CA GLY A 88 11.45 11.45 5.59
C GLY A 88 10.97 12.85 5.25
N THR A 89 11.52 13.43 4.20
CA THR A 89 11.05 14.69 3.64
C THR A 89 10.04 14.41 2.54
N ALA A 90 8.74 14.59 2.84
CA ALA A 90 7.69 14.33 1.88
C ALA A 90 7.68 15.34 0.72
N TYR A 91 7.27 14.90 -0.46
CA TYR A 91 6.91 15.80 -1.57
C TYR A 91 5.62 16.56 -1.28
N GLY A 92 4.72 15.97 -0.52
CA GLY A 92 3.46 16.57 -0.09
C GLY A 92 2.58 15.59 0.65
N GLU A 93 1.57 16.13 1.31
CA GLU A 93 0.52 15.36 1.95
C GLU A 93 -0.86 15.97 1.66
N HIS A 94 -1.87 15.13 1.69
CA HIS A 94 -3.27 15.51 1.66
C HIS A 94 -4.03 14.62 2.65
N ILE A 95 -4.12 15.08 3.88
CA ILE A 95 -4.79 14.38 4.99
C ILE A 95 -5.87 15.29 5.54
N GLY A 96 -7.03 14.73 5.86
CA GLY A 96 -8.12 15.47 6.43
C GLY A 96 -9.29 14.59 6.83
N VAL A 97 -10.24 15.22 7.52
CA VAL A 97 -11.50 14.57 7.91
C VAL A 97 -12.48 14.67 6.74
N GLN A 98 -12.94 13.53 6.26
CA GLN A 98 -13.88 13.45 5.14
C GLN A 98 -14.84 12.27 5.30
N PRO A 99 -15.96 12.24 4.57
CA PRO A 99 -16.85 11.08 4.55
C PRO A 99 -16.12 9.81 4.13
N TYR A 100 -16.36 8.71 4.83
CA TYR A 100 -15.76 7.42 4.46
C TYR A 100 -16.12 6.98 3.04
N THR A 101 -17.31 7.32 2.58
CA THR A 101 -17.75 7.04 1.20
C THR A 101 -16.89 7.74 0.15
N ASP A 102 -16.43 8.94 0.41
CA ASP A 102 -15.57 9.69 -0.51
C ASP A 102 -14.16 9.08 -0.53
N TRP A 103 -13.64 8.71 0.64
CA TRP A 103 -12.36 8.01 0.75
C TRP A 103 -12.38 6.67 0.02
N GLN A 104 -13.46 5.90 0.15
CA GLN A 104 -13.60 4.62 -0.52
C GLN A 104 -13.53 4.73 -2.05
N GLN A 105 -13.97 5.85 -2.61
CA GLN A 105 -13.98 6.13 -4.05
C GLN A 105 -12.74 6.90 -4.54
N ALA A 106 -11.85 7.31 -3.63
CA ALA A 106 -10.72 8.19 -3.96
C ALA A 106 -9.76 7.59 -5.01
N PHE A 107 -9.70 6.27 -5.11
CA PHE A 107 -8.81 5.54 -6.03
C PHE A 107 -9.48 5.06 -7.32
N ASP A 108 -10.80 5.22 -7.46
CA ASP A 108 -11.54 4.79 -8.66
C ASP A 108 -10.97 5.36 -9.97
N PRO A 109 -10.53 6.64 -10.03
CA PRO A 109 -9.93 7.20 -11.24
C PRO A 109 -8.66 6.51 -11.71
N LEU A 110 -7.94 5.82 -10.81
CA LEU A 110 -6.73 5.07 -11.13
C LEU A 110 -7.02 3.66 -11.66
N LEU A 111 -8.25 3.17 -11.49
CA LEU A 111 -8.64 1.79 -11.77
C LEU A 111 -9.77 1.70 -12.81
N THR A 112 -9.80 2.62 -13.75
CA THR A 112 -10.82 2.68 -14.81
C THR A 112 -10.88 1.39 -15.63
N PRO A 113 -12.09 0.95 -16.08
CA PRO A 113 -12.24 -0.24 -16.91
C PRO A 113 -11.47 -0.15 -18.23
N GLY A 114 -11.06 -1.31 -18.78
CA GLY A 114 -10.47 -1.44 -20.10
C GLY A 114 -8.98 -1.72 -20.12
N ALA A 115 -8.23 -1.35 -19.07
CA ALA A 115 -6.80 -1.68 -19.02
C ALA A 115 -6.56 -3.18 -18.79
N ARG A 116 -5.41 -3.64 -19.28
CA ARG A 116 -4.94 -5.01 -19.07
C ARG A 116 -4.29 -5.14 -17.70
N ASN A 117 -4.48 -6.30 -17.03
CA ASN A 117 -4.02 -6.50 -15.66
C ASN A 117 -3.39 -7.89 -15.48
N TYR A 118 -2.38 -7.96 -14.62
CA TYR A 118 -1.83 -9.20 -14.11
C TYR A 118 -1.38 -8.99 -12.65
N TRP A 119 -2.01 -9.69 -11.73
CA TRP A 119 -1.79 -9.53 -10.30
C TRP A 119 -1.26 -10.81 -9.67
N LYS A 120 -0.40 -10.64 -8.67
CA LYS A 120 0.05 -11.69 -7.79
C LYS A 120 0.23 -11.16 -6.39
N SER A 121 0.03 -12.00 -5.38
CA SER A 121 0.13 -11.59 -3.98
C SER A 121 0.85 -12.62 -3.12
N HIS A 122 1.44 -12.13 -2.03
CA HIS A 122 1.98 -12.90 -0.93
C HIS A 122 1.51 -12.33 0.39
N ASN A 123 1.44 -13.19 1.41
CA ASN A 123 1.29 -12.77 2.80
C ASN A 123 2.65 -12.79 3.50
N PHE A 124 2.86 -11.84 4.43
CA PHE A 124 4.08 -11.74 5.22
C PHE A 124 3.76 -11.60 6.70
N LEU A 125 4.62 -12.17 7.55
CA LEU A 125 4.60 -11.94 9.00
C LEU A 125 5.35 -10.66 9.34
N THR A 126 6.46 -10.40 8.65
CA THR A 126 7.35 -9.26 8.86
C THR A 126 7.76 -8.65 7.52
N LEU A 127 8.12 -7.37 7.54
CA LEU A 127 8.78 -6.69 6.43
C LEU A 127 10.26 -6.56 6.77
N ASP A 128 11.02 -7.64 6.56
CA ASP A 128 12.46 -7.63 6.77
C ASP A 128 13.23 -6.92 5.64
N GLU A 129 14.54 -6.78 5.83
CA GLU A 129 15.40 -6.07 4.87
C GLU A 129 15.37 -6.70 3.48
N GLY A 130 15.29 -8.04 3.38
CA GLY A 130 15.30 -8.74 2.10
C GLY A 130 14.05 -8.48 1.27
N VAL A 131 12.86 -8.44 1.90
CA VAL A 131 11.63 -8.09 1.18
C VAL A 131 11.60 -6.59 0.82
N ILE A 132 12.08 -5.72 1.70
CA ILE A 132 12.17 -4.28 1.44
C ILE A 132 13.08 -4.01 0.23
N ASP A 133 14.26 -4.62 0.18
CA ASP A 133 15.20 -4.49 -0.94
C ASP A 133 14.59 -5.02 -2.24
N THR A 134 13.88 -6.15 -2.18
CA THR A 134 13.18 -6.69 -3.34
C THR A 134 12.11 -5.72 -3.86
N ILE A 135 11.34 -5.09 -2.98
CA ILE A 135 10.34 -4.07 -3.37
C ILE A 135 11.02 -2.90 -4.08
N ILE A 136 12.13 -2.38 -3.53
CA ILE A 136 12.85 -1.23 -4.08
C ILE A 136 13.42 -1.57 -5.46
N ASP A 137 14.06 -2.73 -5.61
CA ASP A 137 14.64 -3.17 -6.88
C ASP A 137 13.59 -3.18 -8.00
N TYR A 138 12.42 -3.75 -7.73
CA TYR A 138 11.36 -3.86 -8.74
C TYR A 138 10.56 -2.58 -8.94
N ALA A 139 10.38 -1.78 -7.89
CA ALA A 139 9.73 -0.48 -8.01
C ALA A 139 10.58 0.54 -8.79
N SER A 140 11.90 0.37 -8.83
CA SER A 140 12.79 1.20 -9.66
C SER A 140 12.65 0.91 -11.17
N THR A 141 11.96 -0.17 -11.54
CA THR A 141 11.84 -0.67 -12.93
C THR A 141 10.40 -0.91 -13.35
N LEU A 142 9.46 -0.12 -12.82
CA LEU A 142 8.02 -0.23 -13.15
C LEU A 142 7.81 -0.23 -14.68
N PRO A 143 7.24 -1.28 -15.27
CA PRO A 143 7.16 -1.41 -16.72
C PRO A 143 6.07 -0.51 -17.36
N SER A 144 5.15 0.00 -16.56
CA SER A 144 4.08 0.91 -16.98
C SER A 144 3.83 1.96 -15.90
N PRO A 145 3.36 3.17 -16.25
CA PRO A 145 2.95 4.17 -15.25
C PRO A 145 1.83 3.71 -14.32
N GLN A 146 1.08 2.68 -14.72
CA GLN A 146 -0.03 2.12 -13.95
C GLN A 146 0.38 0.91 -13.10
N CYS A 147 1.63 0.44 -13.22
CA CYS A 147 2.15 -0.64 -12.37
C CYS A 147 2.48 -0.11 -10.98
N GLU A 148 2.25 -0.95 -10.00
CA GLU A 148 2.53 -0.64 -8.60
C GLU A 148 2.82 -1.90 -7.78
N ILE A 149 3.53 -1.72 -6.67
CA ILE A 149 3.63 -2.72 -5.62
C ILE A 149 3.06 -2.08 -4.38
N PHE A 150 2.08 -2.72 -3.77
CA PHE A 150 1.53 -2.22 -2.52
C PHE A 150 1.55 -3.27 -1.41
N ILE A 151 1.64 -2.79 -0.19
CA ILE A 151 1.51 -3.56 1.04
C ILE A 151 0.35 -2.97 1.82
N ALA A 152 -0.64 -3.81 2.11
CA ALA A 152 -1.70 -3.48 3.05
C ALA A 152 -1.40 -4.16 4.39
N THR A 153 -1.62 -3.44 5.48
CA THR A 153 -1.55 -4.00 6.83
C THR A 153 -2.79 -4.85 7.10
N LEU A 154 -2.56 -5.99 7.71
CA LEU A 154 -3.60 -6.89 8.21
C LEU A 154 -3.56 -6.87 9.75
N GLY A 155 -4.69 -7.11 10.40
CA GLY A 155 -4.71 -7.11 11.86
C GLY A 155 -6.10 -6.95 12.43
N GLY A 156 -6.16 -6.42 13.65
CA GLY A 156 -7.39 -6.15 14.35
C GLY A 156 -8.23 -7.40 14.59
N GLN A 157 -9.53 -7.27 14.49
CA GLN A 157 -10.45 -8.38 14.71
C GLN A 157 -10.26 -9.53 13.70
N ALA A 158 -9.79 -9.23 12.49
CA ALA A 158 -9.56 -10.26 11.48
C ALA A 158 -8.49 -11.28 11.91
N SER A 159 -7.44 -10.84 12.58
CA SER A 159 -6.36 -11.71 13.10
C SER A 159 -6.74 -12.49 14.35
N ARG A 160 -7.82 -12.10 15.07
CA ARG A 160 -8.29 -12.76 16.31
C ARG A 160 -9.28 -13.89 16.05
N VAL A 161 -9.74 -14.06 14.82
CA VAL A 161 -10.64 -15.14 14.44
C VAL A 161 -9.84 -16.44 14.30
N ASP A 162 -10.39 -17.54 14.84
CA ASP A 162 -9.77 -18.88 14.67
C ASP A 162 -9.56 -19.18 13.17
N PRO A 163 -8.34 -19.59 12.76
CA PRO A 163 -8.04 -19.90 11.37
C PRO A 163 -8.95 -20.98 10.74
N GLN A 164 -9.55 -21.84 11.56
CA GLN A 164 -10.46 -22.90 11.12
C GLN A 164 -11.94 -22.48 11.10
N ALA A 165 -12.27 -21.29 11.62
CA ALA A 165 -13.66 -20.85 11.72
C ALA A 165 -14.28 -20.43 10.38
N MET A 166 -13.45 -20.06 9.38
CA MET A 166 -13.90 -19.53 8.10
C MET A 166 -12.95 -19.94 6.96
N ALA A 167 -13.33 -19.69 5.72
CA ALA A 167 -12.52 -20.02 4.54
C ALA A 167 -11.17 -19.28 4.49
N TYR A 168 -11.11 -18.03 4.99
CA TYR A 168 -9.84 -17.29 5.10
C TYR A 168 -9.06 -17.79 6.32
N SER A 169 -7.89 -18.41 6.08
CA SER A 169 -7.08 -19.07 7.11
C SER A 169 -5.79 -18.30 7.49
N SER A 170 -5.34 -17.33 6.68
CA SER A 170 -4.09 -16.60 6.91
C SER A 170 -4.25 -15.50 7.98
N ARG A 171 -4.66 -15.92 9.20
CA ARG A 171 -4.97 -15.01 10.32
C ARG A 171 -3.75 -14.46 11.04
N ASP A 172 -2.64 -15.13 10.89
CA ASP A 172 -1.33 -14.79 11.44
C ASP A 172 -0.55 -13.78 10.57
N ALA A 173 -0.98 -13.57 9.34
CA ALA A 173 -0.33 -12.62 8.44
C ALA A 173 -0.56 -11.18 8.92
N ASN A 174 0.54 -10.40 8.99
CA ASN A 174 0.50 -8.97 9.33
C ASN A 174 0.40 -8.08 8.09
N TYR A 175 0.78 -8.62 6.93
CA TYR A 175 0.78 -7.88 5.68
C TYR A 175 0.31 -8.75 4.52
N VAL A 176 -0.42 -8.14 3.60
CA VAL A 176 -0.57 -8.64 2.24
C VAL A 176 0.17 -7.72 1.28
N LEU A 177 1.06 -8.30 0.51
CA LEU A 177 1.72 -7.63 -0.60
C LEU A 177 1.01 -8.01 -1.89
N ASN A 178 0.78 -7.04 -2.75
CA ASN A 178 0.27 -7.26 -4.09
C ASN A 178 1.20 -6.57 -5.09
N VAL A 179 1.68 -7.34 -6.07
CA VAL A 179 2.29 -6.80 -7.28
C VAL A 179 1.20 -6.66 -8.33
N HIS A 180 0.90 -5.42 -8.68
CA HIS A 180 -0.14 -5.05 -9.60
C HIS A 180 0.47 -4.52 -10.90
N ALA A 181 0.60 -5.40 -11.88
CA ALA A 181 0.91 -4.97 -13.24
C ALA A 181 -0.38 -4.57 -13.95
N ARG A 182 -0.42 -3.33 -14.44
CA ARG A 182 -1.51 -2.72 -15.19
C ARG A 182 -0.96 -1.93 -16.36
N TRP A 183 -1.55 -2.07 -17.54
CA TRP A 183 -1.06 -1.44 -18.78
C TRP A 183 -2.17 -1.36 -19.84
N GLU A 184 -1.94 -0.56 -20.91
CA GLU A 184 -2.98 -0.27 -21.90
C GLU A 184 -2.93 -1.22 -23.11
N THR A 185 -1.74 -1.53 -23.62
CA THR A 185 -1.59 -2.17 -24.94
C THR A 185 -1.11 -3.61 -24.85
N ALA A 186 -1.60 -4.48 -25.75
CA ALA A 186 -1.16 -5.87 -25.83
C ALA A 186 0.35 -6.03 -26.13
N ALA A 187 0.97 -5.01 -26.70
CA ALA A 187 2.41 -5.01 -26.96
C ALA A 187 3.25 -5.08 -25.68
N ASP A 188 2.71 -4.62 -24.56
CA ASP A 188 3.37 -4.59 -23.25
C ASP A 188 3.11 -5.85 -22.40
N ASP A 189 2.27 -6.78 -22.86
CA ASP A 189 1.87 -7.96 -22.09
C ASP A 189 3.08 -8.74 -21.55
N ALA A 190 3.99 -9.11 -22.42
CA ALA A 190 5.13 -9.94 -22.04
C ALA A 190 6.00 -9.23 -20.97
N ARG A 191 6.27 -7.94 -21.15
CA ARG A 191 7.07 -7.13 -20.22
C ARG A 191 6.40 -7.01 -18.86
N CYS A 192 5.12 -6.65 -18.82
CA CYS A 192 4.39 -6.44 -17.58
C CYS A 192 4.14 -7.73 -16.80
N ILE A 193 3.77 -8.81 -17.51
CA ILE A 193 3.56 -10.13 -16.91
C ILE A 193 4.87 -10.70 -16.37
N THR A 194 5.97 -10.60 -17.13
CA THR A 194 7.29 -11.08 -16.68
C THR A 194 7.73 -10.34 -15.43
N TRP A 195 7.66 -9.00 -15.43
CA TRP A 195 8.01 -8.20 -14.26
C TRP A 195 7.26 -8.64 -12.99
N ALA A 196 5.94 -8.84 -13.10
CA ALA A 196 5.14 -9.26 -11.94
C ALA A 196 5.46 -10.70 -11.49
N ARG A 197 5.74 -11.61 -12.43
CA ARG A 197 6.14 -13.00 -12.10
C ARG A 197 7.50 -13.06 -11.45
N ASP A 198 8.45 -12.30 -11.96
CA ASP A 198 9.82 -12.28 -11.43
C ASP A 198 9.84 -11.68 -10.03
N PHE A 199 9.12 -10.56 -9.81
CA PHE A 199 8.93 -10.01 -8.47
C PHE A 199 8.31 -11.03 -7.52
N PHE A 200 7.23 -11.70 -7.93
CA PHE A 200 6.56 -12.70 -7.12
C PHE A 200 7.50 -13.86 -6.74
N ALA A 201 8.28 -14.36 -7.69
CA ALA A 201 9.25 -15.42 -7.44
C ALA A 201 10.39 -14.94 -6.51
N ARG A 202 10.85 -13.70 -6.68
CA ARG A 202 11.93 -13.12 -5.88
C ARG A 202 11.52 -12.85 -4.43
N SER A 203 10.25 -12.46 -4.21
CA SER A 203 9.71 -12.20 -2.86
C SER A 203 9.23 -13.46 -2.14
N GLN A 204 9.05 -14.58 -2.84
CA GLN A 204 8.56 -15.85 -2.27
C GLN A 204 9.35 -16.36 -1.05
N PRO A 205 10.69 -16.29 -0.98
CA PRO A 205 11.45 -16.78 0.17
C PRO A 205 11.12 -16.08 1.50
N PHE A 206 10.54 -14.89 1.45
CA PHE A 206 10.15 -14.09 2.62
C PHE A 206 8.67 -14.26 2.99
N ALA A 207 7.88 -14.90 2.13
CA ALA A 207 6.44 -15.05 2.31
C ALA A 207 6.11 -16.10 3.38
N SER A 208 5.04 -15.86 4.15
CA SER A 208 4.55 -16.80 5.17
C SER A 208 3.73 -17.95 4.59
N GLY A 209 3.55 -17.99 3.27
CA GLY A 209 2.63 -18.91 2.60
C GLY A 209 1.22 -18.31 2.48
N GLY A 210 0.34 -19.09 1.83
CA GLY A 210 -0.98 -18.59 1.47
C GLY A 210 -0.95 -17.65 0.26
N ALA A 211 -2.12 -17.39 -0.28
CA ALA A 211 -2.36 -16.40 -1.34
C ALA A 211 -3.65 -15.64 -1.02
N TYR A 212 -3.65 -14.38 -1.36
CA TYR A 212 -4.84 -13.53 -1.30
C TYR A 212 -5.74 -13.81 -2.49
#